data_ab42de1bb60901eea8fd8b7eab9f3fe6
#
_entry.id   ab42de1bb60901eea8fd8b7eab9f3fe6
#
_cell.length_a   1.000
_cell.length_b   1.000
_cell.length_c   1.000
_cell.angle_alpha   90.00
_cell.angle_beta   90.00
_cell.angle_gamma   90.00
#
_symmetry.space_group_name_H-M   'P 1'
#
loop_
_entity.id
_entity.type
_entity.pdbx_description
1 polymer ?
#
loop_
_entity_poly.entity_id
_entity_poly.type
_entity_poly.pdbx_seq_one_letter_code
_entity_poly.pdbx_strand_id
1 'polypeptide(L)'
;MRLDRTLAFVLAAVSFNLGTAAAQAPAPTHPYDHIHLNVPDPAVAANWYEKNFGGTRITEGPDRLMYGSTRFMFLKKADAAPSAGSAIDHIGFSFADLGAKMKEFEANGVKITTPAREVPGLFKLAFVEDPWGTRIEVVEDRELLGLHHLHMRGPDTEDVFTWLLAKFGGERTKLKGRLDAMKYSAEGFSTVWVLVQKGDAEPSIGRAIDHIGWRSTRPLDDTIAALRAKGVTVTSEPRPLPLPNGPTINFSYVLGPAGARIEVVERPGLKPGQ
;
A
#
# COMPACT_ATOMS: atom_id res chain seq x y z
N MET A 1 -44.63 23.67 72.87
CA MET A 1 -43.40 24.15 72.19
C MET A 1 -43.03 23.12 71.10
N ARG A 2 -43.48 23.35 69.88
CA ARG A 2 -43.19 22.46 68.71
C ARG A 2 -42.11 23.11 67.91
N LEU A 3 -41.01 22.43 67.73
CA LEU A 3 -39.95 22.83 66.78
C LEU A 3 -40.22 22.18 65.39
N ASP A 4 -40.54 23.03 64.45
CA ASP A 4 -40.53 22.63 63.03
C ASP A 4 -39.10 22.64 62.49
N ARG A 5 -38.66 21.48 61.96
CA ARG A 5 -37.41 21.35 61.25
C ARG A 5 -37.73 21.27 59.75
N THR A 6 -37.50 22.35 59.03
CA THR A 6 -37.60 22.38 57.58
C THR A 6 -36.29 21.85 57.01
N LEU A 7 -36.36 20.71 56.27
CA LEU A 7 -35.26 20.14 55.56
C LEU A 7 -35.21 20.76 54.14
N ALA A 8 -34.17 21.53 53.84
CA ALA A 8 -33.94 22.06 52.51
C ALA A 8 -33.14 21.02 51.68
N PHE A 9 -33.75 20.50 50.64
CA PHE A 9 -33.06 19.68 49.63
C PHE A 9 -32.36 20.59 48.63
N VAL A 10 -31.03 20.51 48.56
CA VAL A 10 -30.23 21.15 47.51
C VAL A 10 -30.11 20.14 46.35
N LEU A 11 -30.80 20.41 45.26
CA LEU A 11 -30.58 19.67 43.99
C LEU A 11 -29.32 20.23 43.32
N ALA A 12 -28.26 19.43 43.29
CA ALA A 12 -27.09 19.71 42.46
C ALA A 12 -27.39 19.26 41.04
N ALA A 13 -27.54 20.19 40.11
CA ALA A 13 -27.67 19.92 38.70
C ALA A 13 -26.27 19.57 38.11
N VAL A 14 -26.04 18.30 37.81
CA VAL A 14 -24.84 17.86 37.07
C VAL A 14 -25.09 18.09 35.57
N SER A 15 -24.50 19.15 35.04
CA SER A 15 -24.53 19.40 33.59
C SER A 15 -23.54 18.46 32.87
N PHE A 16 -24.05 17.43 32.20
CA PHE A 16 -23.27 16.62 31.28
C PHE A 16 -23.03 17.44 29.98
N ASN A 17 -21.82 17.96 29.84
CA ASN A 17 -21.37 18.48 28.54
C ASN A 17 -21.14 17.30 27.61
N LEU A 18 -22.13 16.94 26.79
CA LEU A 18 -21.95 16.10 25.61
C LEU A 18 -21.18 16.90 24.57
N GLY A 19 -19.84 16.84 24.67
CA GLY A 19 -18.98 17.33 23.61
C GLY A 19 -19.30 16.53 22.35
N THR A 20 -19.95 17.16 21.37
CA THR A 20 -20.05 16.62 20.03
C THR A 20 -18.63 16.48 19.49
N ALA A 21 -18.11 15.26 19.41
CA ALA A 21 -16.90 14.99 18.67
C ALA A 21 -17.15 15.44 17.23
N ALA A 22 -16.57 16.56 16.83
CA ALA A 22 -16.61 17.01 15.45
C ALA A 22 -16.04 15.88 14.60
N ALA A 23 -16.82 15.36 13.66
CA ALA A 23 -16.35 14.38 12.73
C ALA A 23 -15.12 14.95 12.01
N GLN A 24 -13.97 14.34 12.23
CA GLN A 24 -12.72 14.80 11.66
C GLN A 24 -12.84 14.69 10.14
N ALA A 25 -12.57 15.78 9.41
CA ALA A 25 -12.58 15.77 7.95
C ALA A 25 -11.72 14.60 7.44
N PRO A 26 -12.14 13.91 6.39
CA PRO A 26 -11.39 12.79 5.84
C PRO A 26 -9.96 13.26 5.48
N ALA A 27 -8.99 12.36 5.68
CA ALA A 27 -7.61 12.65 5.31
C ALA A 27 -7.52 12.90 3.80
N PRO A 28 -6.66 13.84 3.34
CA PRO A 28 -6.44 14.01 1.92
C PRO A 28 -5.90 12.69 1.35
N THR A 29 -6.36 12.32 0.16
CA THR A 29 -5.86 11.12 -0.53
C THR A 29 -4.42 11.36 -0.97
N HIS A 30 -3.51 10.58 -0.44
CA HIS A 30 -2.13 10.51 -0.90
C HIS A 30 -2.07 9.54 -2.09
N PRO A 31 -1.55 9.96 -3.26
CA PRO A 31 -1.37 9.05 -4.39
C PRO A 31 -0.44 7.89 -4.05
N TYR A 32 -0.75 6.70 -4.55
CA TYR A 32 0.16 5.57 -4.47
C TYR A 32 1.37 5.83 -5.36
N ASP A 33 2.59 5.69 -4.84
CA ASP A 33 3.81 6.11 -5.53
C ASP A 33 4.69 4.96 -6.00
N HIS A 34 4.98 3.98 -5.11
CA HIS A 34 5.96 2.95 -5.43
C HIS A 34 5.87 1.68 -4.59
N ILE A 35 6.60 0.66 -5.08
CA ILE A 35 6.90 -0.60 -4.36
C ILE A 35 8.40 -0.82 -4.42
N HIS A 36 9.02 -1.21 -3.30
CA HIS A 36 10.39 -1.65 -3.22
C HIS A 36 10.46 -3.16 -3.01
N LEU A 37 11.19 -3.85 -3.91
CA LEU A 37 11.44 -5.28 -3.86
C LEU A 37 12.92 -5.52 -3.52
N ASN A 38 13.17 -6.39 -2.56
CA ASN A 38 14.51 -6.85 -2.22
C ASN A 38 14.92 -8.00 -3.13
N VAL A 39 16.06 -7.85 -3.81
CA VAL A 39 16.58 -8.81 -4.79
C VAL A 39 18.10 -8.87 -4.73
N PRO A 40 18.76 -10.01 -5.06
CA PRO A 40 20.21 -10.09 -5.09
C PRO A 40 20.87 -9.16 -6.13
N ASP A 41 20.25 -9.04 -7.31
CA ASP A 41 20.71 -8.20 -8.40
C ASP A 41 19.55 -7.39 -8.99
N PRO A 42 19.51 -6.08 -8.73
CA PRO A 42 18.47 -5.18 -9.23
C PRO A 42 18.32 -5.14 -10.75
N ALA A 43 19.41 -5.21 -11.49
CA ALA A 43 19.36 -5.15 -12.97
C ALA A 43 18.77 -6.43 -13.56
N VAL A 44 19.14 -7.59 -13.00
CA VAL A 44 18.54 -8.90 -13.38
C VAL A 44 17.06 -8.93 -13.04
N ALA A 45 16.68 -8.42 -11.88
CA ALA A 45 15.28 -8.35 -11.47
C ALA A 45 14.47 -7.44 -12.39
N ALA A 46 14.98 -6.25 -12.69
CA ALA A 46 14.30 -5.34 -13.61
C ALA A 46 14.10 -5.96 -15.01
N ASN A 47 15.09 -6.71 -15.55
CA ASN A 47 14.94 -7.43 -16.80
C ASN A 47 13.87 -8.53 -16.72
N TRP A 48 13.82 -9.27 -15.59
CA TRP A 48 12.84 -10.32 -15.39
C TRP A 48 11.41 -9.78 -15.32
N TYR A 49 11.21 -8.70 -14.55
CA TYR A 49 9.90 -8.05 -14.43
C TYR A 49 9.46 -7.40 -15.75
N GLU A 50 10.36 -6.73 -16.47
CA GLU A 50 10.06 -6.16 -17.78
C GLU A 50 9.63 -7.25 -18.77
N LYS A 51 10.36 -8.38 -18.83
CA LYS A 51 10.03 -9.51 -19.69
C LYS A 51 8.67 -10.12 -19.37
N ASN A 52 8.37 -10.36 -18.11
CA ASN A 52 7.22 -11.15 -17.70
C ASN A 52 5.96 -10.32 -17.40
N PHE A 53 6.12 -9.08 -16.95
CA PHE A 53 5.02 -8.21 -16.51
C PHE A 53 4.96 -6.89 -17.29
N GLY A 54 5.90 -6.65 -18.19
CA GLY A 54 6.01 -5.38 -18.89
C GLY A 54 6.59 -4.30 -17.98
N GLY A 55 6.12 -3.07 -18.16
CA GLY A 55 6.65 -1.89 -17.47
C GLY A 55 7.61 -1.11 -18.38
N THR A 56 7.82 0.15 -18.05
CA THR A 56 8.67 1.05 -18.81
C THR A 56 9.91 1.39 -18.01
N ARG A 57 11.09 1.26 -18.63
CA ARG A 57 12.35 1.75 -18.03
C ARG A 57 12.29 3.25 -17.86
N ILE A 58 12.81 3.73 -16.75
CA ILE A 58 12.88 5.15 -16.45
C ILE A 58 14.33 5.60 -16.23
N THR A 59 14.55 6.89 -16.46
CA THR A 59 15.91 7.46 -16.40
C THR A 59 16.45 7.65 -15.00
N GLU A 60 15.61 7.57 -13.96
CA GLU A 60 16.01 7.72 -12.56
C GLU A 60 17.05 6.68 -12.11
N GLY A 61 17.07 5.50 -12.75
CA GLY A 61 18.05 4.44 -12.49
C GLY A 61 17.75 3.18 -13.29
N PRO A 62 18.78 2.32 -13.53
CA PRO A 62 18.63 1.09 -14.30
C PRO A 62 17.83 0.00 -13.56
N ASP A 63 17.63 0.18 -12.30
CA ASP A 63 16.96 -0.71 -11.34
C ASP A 63 15.49 -0.36 -11.11
N ARG A 64 14.86 0.34 -12.08
CA ARG A 64 13.50 0.88 -11.91
C ARG A 64 12.63 0.65 -13.14
N LEU A 65 11.38 0.30 -12.86
CA LEU A 65 10.31 0.19 -13.86
C LEU A 65 9.13 1.06 -13.45
N MET A 66 8.38 1.56 -14.43
CA MET A 66 7.09 2.20 -14.23
C MET A 66 5.97 1.29 -14.72
N TYR A 67 4.95 1.13 -13.89
CA TYR A 67 3.66 0.56 -14.24
C TYR A 67 2.60 1.65 -14.08
N GLY A 68 2.21 2.27 -15.21
CA GLY A 68 1.44 3.50 -15.17
C GLY A 68 2.21 4.61 -14.44
N SER A 69 1.70 5.10 -13.31
CA SER A 69 2.39 6.08 -12.47
C SER A 69 3.10 5.50 -11.25
N THR A 70 3.09 4.18 -11.10
CA THR A 70 3.70 3.49 -9.94
C THR A 70 5.10 2.99 -10.27
N ARG A 71 6.07 3.33 -9.45
CA ARG A 71 7.45 2.85 -9.55
C ARG A 71 7.61 1.49 -8.90
N PHE A 72 8.26 0.58 -9.61
CA PHE A 72 8.88 -0.61 -9.03
C PHE A 72 10.37 -0.36 -8.90
N MET A 73 10.89 -0.43 -7.71
CA MET A 73 12.31 -0.22 -7.40
C MET A 73 12.89 -1.48 -6.77
N PHE A 74 14.06 -1.91 -7.27
CA PHE A 74 14.72 -3.11 -6.82
C PHE A 74 15.89 -2.74 -5.92
N LEU A 75 15.84 -3.19 -4.65
CA LEU A 75 16.89 -2.97 -3.66
C LEU A 75 17.80 -4.18 -3.61
N LYS A 76 19.11 -3.94 -3.57
CA LYS A 76 20.08 -5.04 -3.45
C LYS A 76 20.08 -5.63 -2.06
N LYS A 77 19.55 -6.87 -1.95
CA LYS A 77 19.55 -7.70 -0.75
C LYS A 77 19.52 -9.17 -1.14
N ALA A 78 20.56 -9.91 -0.77
CA ALA A 78 20.74 -11.30 -1.25
C ALA A 78 19.84 -12.32 -0.54
N ASP A 79 19.43 -12.04 0.70
CA ASP A 79 18.81 -12.99 1.63
C ASP A 79 17.43 -12.52 2.12
N ALA A 80 16.64 -11.93 1.21
CA ALA A 80 15.29 -11.53 1.54
C ALA A 80 14.40 -12.75 1.80
N ALA A 81 13.66 -12.73 2.93
CA ALA A 81 12.63 -13.73 3.18
C ALA A 81 11.45 -13.54 2.21
N PRO A 82 10.70 -14.59 1.83
CA PRO A 82 9.54 -14.46 0.97
C PRO A 82 8.51 -13.45 1.47
N SER A 83 7.77 -12.81 0.56
CA SER A 83 6.73 -11.84 0.92
C SER A 83 5.47 -12.50 1.48
N ALA A 84 5.17 -13.73 1.06
CA ALA A 84 4.01 -14.47 1.54
C ALA A 84 3.97 -14.57 3.08
N GLY A 85 2.84 -14.24 3.68
CA GLY A 85 2.66 -14.23 5.14
C GLY A 85 3.16 -12.97 5.84
N SER A 86 3.67 -11.98 5.12
CA SER A 86 4.05 -10.69 5.71
C SER A 86 2.91 -9.67 5.67
N ALA A 87 3.11 -8.53 6.34
CA ALA A 87 2.16 -7.43 6.34
C ALA A 87 1.88 -6.85 4.94
N ILE A 88 2.80 -7.07 3.98
CA ILE A 88 2.62 -6.83 2.55
C ILE A 88 2.81 -8.17 1.85
N ASP A 89 1.72 -8.94 1.75
CA ASP A 89 1.76 -10.36 1.38
C ASP A 89 2.10 -10.57 -0.10
N HIS A 90 1.44 -9.83 -0.99
CA HIS A 90 1.66 -9.94 -2.43
C HIS A 90 1.23 -8.69 -3.19
N ILE A 91 1.65 -8.66 -4.46
CA ILE A 91 1.24 -7.67 -5.45
C ILE A 91 0.39 -8.36 -6.50
N GLY A 92 -0.52 -7.61 -7.13
CA GLY A 92 -1.40 -8.13 -8.17
C GLY A 92 -1.20 -7.43 -9.50
N PHE A 93 -1.17 -8.23 -10.57
CA PHE A 93 -1.17 -7.75 -11.94
C PHE A 93 -2.37 -8.28 -12.71
N SER A 94 -2.94 -7.44 -13.58
CA SER A 94 -4.05 -7.83 -14.44
C SER A 94 -3.65 -7.89 -15.90
N PHE A 95 -4.21 -8.89 -16.58
CA PHE A 95 -4.03 -9.14 -18.00
C PHE A 95 -5.38 -9.28 -18.71
N ALA A 96 -5.41 -8.94 -19.98
CA ALA A 96 -6.63 -9.05 -20.80
C ALA A 96 -7.04 -10.51 -21.10
N ASP A 97 -6.08 -11.43 -21.10
CA ASP A 97 -6.25 -12.88 -21.28
C ASP A 97 -5.26 -13.61 -20.37
N LEU A 98 -5.77 -14.05 -19.22
CA LEU A 98 -4.96 -14.78 -18.26
C LEU A 98 -4.53 -16.15 -18.78
N GLY A 99 -5.36 -16.80 -19.62
CA GLY A 99 -5.02 -18.10 -20.19
C GLY A 99 -3.80 -18.04 -21.11
N ALA A 100 -3.75 -17.03 -21.98
CA ALA A 100 -2.58 -16.77 -22.83
C ALA A 100 -1.35 -16.40 -21.98
N LYS A 101 -1.53 -15.57 -20.96
CA LYS A 101 -0.44 -15.15 -20.08
C LYS A 101 0.15 -16.30 -19.26
N MET A 102 -0.67 -17.22 -18.78
CA MET A 102 -0.18 -18.41 -18.08
C MET A 102 0.70 -19.28 -18.94
N LYS A 103 0.35 -19.47 -20.22
CA LYS A 103 1.20 -20.21 -21.17
C LYS A 103 2.55 -19.50 -21.44
N GLU A 104 2.53 -18.16 -21.48
CA GLU A 104 3.76 -17.37 -21.59
C GLU A 104 4.63 -17.54 -20.34
N PHE A 105 4.06 -17.52 -19.15
CA PHE A 105 4.77 -17.78 -17.89
C PHE A 105 5.42 -19.16 -17.87
N GLU A 106 4.69 -20.20 -18.29
CA GLU A 106 5.23 -21.57 -18.42
C GLU A 106 6.43 -21.61 -19.38
N ALA A 107 6.28 -20.99 -20.56
CA ALA A 107 7.35 -20.92 -21.57
C ALA A 107 8.58 -20.15 -21.08
N ASN A 108 8.38 -19.15 -20.22
CA ASN A 108 9.44 -18.34 -19.62
C ASN A 108 10.03 -18.95 -18.34
N GLY A 109 9.51 -20.09 -17.87
CA GLY A 109 9.96 -20.75 -16.64
C GLY A 109 9.59 -20.01 -15.37
N VAL A 110 8.52 -19.20 -15.37
CA VAL A 110 8.00 -18.54 -14.18
C VAL A 110 7.37 -19.59 -13.26
N LYS A 111 7.68 -19.54 -11.97
CA LYS A 111 7.16 -20.49 -10.98
C LYS A 111 5.68 -20.23 -10.73
N ILE A 112 4.81 -21.13 -11.20
CA ILE A 112 3.37 -21.12 -10.92
C ILE A 112 3.14 -21.80 -9.59
N THR A 113 2.62 -21.07 -8.60
CA THR A 113 2.33 -21.58 -7.26
C THR A 113 0.86 -21.99 -7.07
N THR A 114 -0.03 -21.39 -7.87
CA THR A 114 -1.46 -21.78 -7.93
C THR A 114 -1.93 -21.62 -9.37
N PRO A 115 -2.44 -22.71 -10.01
CA PRO A 115 -2.94 -22.63 -11.37
C PRO A 115 -4.16 -21.72 -11.51
N ALA A 116 -4.41 -21.25 -12.73
CA ALA A 116 -5.53 -20.37 -13.03
C ALA A 116 -6.88 -21.04 -12.70
N ARG A 117 -7.75 -20.30 -12.02
CA ARG A 117 -9.10 -20.73 -11.67
C ARG A 117 -10.08 -19.56 -11.71
N GLU A 118 -11.34 -19.86 -11.98
CA GLU A 118 -12.42 -18.88 -11.86
C GLU A 118 -12.71 -18.60 -10.38
N VAL A 119 -12.97 -17.33 -10.06
CA VAL A 119 -13.59 -16.91 -8.80
C VAL A 119 -14.93 -16.29 -9.13
N PRO A 120 -16.06 -17.00 -8.85
CA PRO A 120 -17.38 -16.56 -9.25
C PRO A 120 -17.71 -15.13 -8.78
N GLY A 121 -18.06 -14.27 -9.75
CA GLY A 121 -18.41 -12.87 -9.51
C GLY A 121 -17.23 -11.94 -9.25
N LEU A 122 -16.00 -12.40 -9.48
CA LEU A 122 -14.78 -11.57 -9.50
C LEU A 122 -14.10 -11.68 -10.87
N PHE A 123 -13.09 -12.54 -10.97
CA PHE A 123 -12.29 -12.75 -12.17
C PHE A 123 -11.57 -14.10 -12.08
N LYS A 124 -10.97 -14.55 -13.19
CA LYS A 124 -9.97 -15.61 -13.14
C LYS A 124 -8.74 -15.09 -12.43
N LEU A 125 -8.13 -15.94 -11.62
CA LEU A 125 -6.87 -15.63 -10.93
C LEU A 125 -5.94 -16.84 -10.87
N ALA A 126 -4.64 -16.56 -10.77
CA ALA A 126 -3.60 -17.52 -10.48
C ALA A 126 -2.56 -16.86 -9.58
N PHE A 127 -1.65 -17.65 -9.01
CA PHE A 127 -0.49 -17.13 -8.30
C PHE A 127 0.80 -17.64 -8.94
N VAL A 128 1.74 -16.72 -9.07
CA VAL A 128 3.11 -17.02 -9.48
C VAL A 128 4.07 -16.44 -8.43
N GLU A 129 5.34 -16.84 -8.52
CA GLU A 129 6.39 -16.35 -7.64
C GLU A 129 7.60 -15.95 -8.49
N ASP A 130 8.20 -14.81 -8.18
CA ASP A 130 9.45 -14.42 -8.80
C ASP A 130 10.61 -15.26 -8.25
N PRO A 131 11.79 -15.22 -8.86
CA PRO A 131 12.95 -16.01 -8.40
C PRO A 131 13.45 -15.65 -6.99
N TRP A 132 12.96 -14.56 -6.40
CA TRP A 132 13.45 -13.99 -5.14
C TRP A 132 12.42 -14.01 -4.01
N GLY A 133 11.28 -14.69 -4.22
CA GLY A 133 10.27 -14.93 -3.21
C GLY A 133 9.16 -13.87 -3.13
N THR A 134 9.02 -13.02 -4.16
CA THR A 134 7.85 -12.16 -4.26
C THR A 134 6.67 -12.98 -4.75
N ARG A 135 5.63 -13.08 -3.92
CA ARG A 135 4.35 -13.65 -4.32
C ARG A 135 3.59 -12.67 -5.19
N ILE A 136 3.06 -13.14 -6.31
CA ILE A 136 2.36 -12.31 -7.30
C ILE A 136 1.03 -12.96 -7.64
N GLU A 137 -0.07 -12.24 -7.44
CA GLU A 137 -1.37 -12.63 -7.96
C GLU A 137 -1.53 -12.11 -9.38
N VAL A 138 -2.00 -12.96 -10.28
CA VAL A 138 -2.30 -12.56 -11.65
C VAL A 138 -3.79 -12.78 -11.92
N VAL A 139 -4.46 -11.76 -12.42
CA VAL A 139 -5.91 -11.74 -12.61
C VAL A 139 -6.29 -11.40 -14.03
N GLU A 140 -7.52 -11.76 -14.45
CA GLU A 140 -8.12 -11.31 -15.70
C GLU A 140 -9.16 -10.23 -15.40
N ASP A 141 -8.70 -8.98 -15.33
CA ASP A 141 -9.57 -7.81 -15.18
C ASP A 141 -9.27 -6.77 -16.25
N ARG A 142 -10.13 -6.70 -17.27
CA ARG A 142 -9.95 -5.80 -18.41
C ARG A 142 -10.23 -4.34 -18.09
N GLU A 143 -10.80 -4.04 -16.93
CA GLU A 143 -11.09 -2.65 -16.53
C GLU A 143 -9.84 -1.95 -15.97
N LEU A 144 -8.86 -2.73 -15.44
CA LEU A 144 -7.62 -2.19 -14.90
C LEU A 144 -6.46 -3.11 -15.25
N LEU A 145 -5.81 -2.88 -16.39
CA LEU A 145 -4.67 -3.68 -16.85
C LEU A 145 -3.35 -3.20 -16.22
N GLY A 146 -2.38 -4.11 -16.12
CA GLY A 146 -1.07 -3.86 -15.53
C GLY A 146 -1.07 -4.02 -14.01
N LEU A 147 -0.37 -3.14 -13.28
CA LEU A 147 -0.39 -3.18 -11.82
C LEU A 147 -1.83 -2.92 -11.33
N HIS A 148 -2.38 -3.89 -10.62
CA HIS A 148 -3.80 -3.92 -10.27
C HIS A 148 -4.02 -3.64 -8.79
N HIS A 149 -3.32 -4.36 -7.90
CA HIS A 149 -3.55 -4.24 -6.47
C HIS A 149 -2.31 -4.59 -5.62
N LEU A 150 -2.40 -4.19 -4.37
CA LEU A 150 -1.58 -4.68 -3.27
C LEU A 150 -2.46 -5.52 -2.36
N HIS A 151 -1.92 -6.57 -1.79
CA HIS A 151 -2.59 -7.34 -0.77
C HIS A 151 -1.82 -7.26 0.55
N MET A 152 -2.41 -6.56 1.50
CA MET A 152 -1.90 -6.51 2.87
C MET A 152 -2.47 -7.65 3.72
N ARG A 153 -1.83 -7.90 4.85
CA ARG A 153 -2.26 -8.90 5.82
C ARG A 153 -2.24 -8.31 7.22
N GLY A 154 -3.23 -8.67 8.03
CA GLY A 154 -3.30 -8.24 9.42
C GLY A 154 -4.31 -9.06 10.21
N PRO A 155 -4.22 -9.05 11.55
CA PRO A 155 -5.09 -9.82 12.44
C PRO A 155 -6.55 -9.39 12.35
N ASP A 156 -6.80 -8.11 12.06
CA ASP A 156 -8.12 -7.56 11.80
C ASP A 156 -8.11 -6.70 10.54
N THR A 157 -8.97 -7.02 9.59
CA THR A 157 -9.02 -6.34 8.28
C THR A 157 -9.59 -4.93 8.41
N GLU A 158 -10.56 -4.72 9.29
CA GLU A 158 -11.20 -3.41 9.47
C GLU A 158 -10.26 -2.41 10.12
N ASP A 159 -9.43 -2.85 11.06
CA ASP A 159 -8.39 -2.01 11.65
C ASP A 159 -7.39 -1.53 10.61
N VAL A 160 -6.97 -2.41 9.67
CA VAL A 160 -6.06 -2.04 8.58
C VAL A 160 -6.71 -1.00 7.65
N PHE A 161 -7.97 -1.23 7.24
CA PHE A 161 -8.68 -0.29 6.38
C PHE A 161 -8.93 1.05 7.06
N THR A 162 -9.35 1.05 8.31
CA THR A 162 -9.56 2.26 9.11
C THR A 162 -8.26 3.04 9.26
N TRP A 163 -7.15 2.35 9.51
CA TRP A 163 -5.83 2.97 9.60
C TRP A 163 -5.44 3.64 8.28
N LEU A 164 -5.56 2.92 7.15
CA LEU A 164 -5.23 3.44 5.82
C LEU A 164 -6.06 4.68 5.49
N LEU A 165 -7.38 4.61 5.68
CA LEU A 165 -8.30 5.73 5.43
C LEU A 165 -7.95 6.95 6.27
N ALA A 166 -7.69 6.77 7.56
CA ALA A 166 -7.39 7.86 8.49
C ALA A 166 -6.02 8.53 8.23
N LYS A 167 -5.04 7.79 7.67
CA LYS A 167 -3.65 8.26 7.54
C LYS A 167 -3.32 8.68 6.10
N PHE A 168 -3.78 7.92 5.10
CA PHE A 168 -3.45 8.14 3.70
C PHE A 168 -4.66 8.46 2.80
N GLY A 169 -5.86 8.53 3.38
CA GLY A 169 -7.08 8.77 2.61
C GLY A 169 -7.42 7.60 1.70
N GLY A 170 -7.86 7.89 0.49
CA GLY A 170 -8.40 6.89 -0.43
C GLY A 170 -9.91 6.72 -0.28
N GLU A 171 -10.48 5.82 -1.06
CA GLU A 171 -11.90 5.49 -1.06
C GLU A 171 -12.11 4.08 -0.49
N ARG A 172 -12.82 3.97 0.64
CA ARG A 172 -13.26 2.69 1.18
C ARG A 172 -14.44 2.20 0.36
N THR A 173 -14.26 1.12 -0.38
CA THR A 173 -15.24 0.62 -1.34
C THR A 173 -15.11 -0.89 -1.55
N LYS A 174 -15.72 -1.44 -2.60
CA LYS A 174 -15.66 -2.86 -2.94
C LYS A 174 -15.14 -3.07 -4.36
N LEU A 175 -14.03 -3.80 -4.50
CA LEU A 175 -13.58 -4.28 -5.81
C LEU A 175 -14.62 -5.23 -6.39
N LYS A 176 -15.04 -4.96 -7.63
CA LYS A 176 -16.15 -5.69 -8.32
C LYS A 176 -17.44 -5.79 -7.49
N GLY A 177 -17.70 -4.81 -6.61
CA GLY A 177 -18.86 -4.81 -5.73
C GLY A 177 -18.87 -5.92 -4.65
N ARG A 178 -17.76 -6.65 -4.47
CA ARG A 178 -17.66 -7.83 -3.59
C ARG A 178 -16.57 -7.77 -2.55
N LEU A 179 -15.32 -7.55 -2.97
CA LEU A 179 -14.19 -7.55 -2.06
C LEU A 179 -14.00 -6.18 -1.43
N ASP A 180 -14.02 -6.14 -0.12
CA ASP A 180 -13.68 -4.93 0.63
C ASP A 180 -12.28 -4.46 0.27
N ALA A 181 -12.16 -3.17 -0.05
CA ALA A 181 -10.93 -2.60 -0.57
C ALA A 181 -10.78 -1.10 -0.25
N MET A 182 -9.54 -0.64 -0.27
CA MET A 182 -9.24 0.78 -0.45
C MET A 182 -8.87 1.01 -1.92
N LYS A 183 -9.45 2.03 -2.53
CA LYS A 183 -9.09 2.48 -3.87
C LYS A 183 -8.29 3.77 -3.76
N TYR A 184 -7.07 3.74 -4.25
CA TYR A 184 -6.24 4.93 -4.41
C TYR A 184 -6.28 5.36 -5.87
N SER A 185 -6.99 6.46 -6.12
CA SER A 185 -7.11 7.07 -7.43
C SER A 185 -7.01 8.58 -7.25
N ALA A 186 -6.02 9.20 -7.88
CA ALA A 186 -5.81 10.63 -7.84
C ALA A 186 -5.57 11.13 -9.27
N GLU A 187 -5.89 12.40 -9.54
CA GLU A 187 -5.70 12.99 -10.85
C GLU A 187 -4.26 12.86 -11.34
N GLY A 188 -4.09 12.32 -12.53
CA GLY A 188 -2.79 12.03 -13.14
C GLY A 188 -2.07 10.80 -12.61
N PHE A 189 -2.63 10.08 -11.64
CA PHE A 189 -2.07 8.83 -11.11
C PHE A 189 -2.90 7.62 -11.53
N SER A 190 -2.22 6.48 -11.70
CA SER A 190 -2.89 5.21 -11.92
C SER A 190 -3.67 4.79 -10.68
N THR A 191 -4.82 4.17 -10.91
CA THR A 191 -5.58 3.55 -9.82
C THR A 191 -4.85 2.30 -9.32
N VAL A 192 -4.73 2.17 -8.00
CA VAL A 192 -4.25 0.96 -7.34
C VAL A 192 -5.23 0.58 -6.23
N TRP A 193 -5.60 -0.68 -6.19
CA TRP A 193 -6.40 -1.24 -5.11
C TRP A 193 -5.50 -1.72 -3.97
N VAL A 194 -5.94 -1.55 -2.73
CA VAL A 194 -5.36 -2.22 -1.56
C VAL A 194 -6.41 -3.13 -0.97
N LEU A 195 -6.14 -4.42 -1.03
CA LEU A 195 -6.93 -5.48 -0.43
C LEU A 195 -6.30 -5.90 0.90
N VAL A 196 -7.10 -6.46 1.79
CA VAL A 196 -6.60 -6.93 3.09
C VAL A 196 -7.15 -8.32 3.38
N GLN A 197 -6.26 -9.25 3.70
CA GLN A 197 -6.67 -10.56 4.21
C GLN A 197 -6.42 -10.68 5.72
N LYS A 198 -7.35 -11.33 6.40
CA LYS A 198 -7.21 -11.62 7.83
C LYS A 198 -6.16 -12.70 8.08
N GLY A 199 -5.30 -12.48 9.04
CA GLY A 199 -4.33 -13.46 9.53
C GLY A 199 -3.15 -12.80 10.22
N ASP A 200 -2.39 -13.60 10.95
CA ASP A 200 -1.12 -13.16 11.53
C ASP A 200 -0.16 -12.77 10.40
N ALA A 201 0.63 -11.75 10.64
CA ALA A 201 1.56 -11.22 9.66
C ALA A 201 2.93 -10.96 10.28
N GLU A 202 3.96 -11.32 9.54
CA GLU A 202 5.32 -10.92 9.86
C GLU A 202 5.59 -9.50 9.32
N PRO A 203 6.46 -8.71 9.96
CA PRO A 203 6.85 -7.41 9.42
C PRO A 203 7.39 -7.52 7.99
N SER A 204 7.11 -6.51 7.16
CA SER A 204 7.55 -6.52 5.74
C SER A 204 9.03 -6.17 5.55
N ILE A 205 9.64 -5.44 6.49
CA ILE A 205 11.04 -5.03 6.41
C ILE A 205 11.99 -6.21 6.20
N GLY A 206 12.83 -6.12 5.18
CA GLY A 206 13.81 -7.16 4.86
C GLY A 206 13.26 -8.37 4.10
N ARG A 207 11.97 -8.39 3.76
CA ARG A 207 11.35 -9.42 2.93
C ARG A 207 11.37 -9.05 1.46
N ALA A 208 10.95 -9.97 0.59
CA ALA A 208 10.93 -9.77 -0.86
C ALA A 208 10.14 -8.51 -1.26
N ILE A 209 9.01 -8.22 -0.62
CA ILE A 209 8.37 -6.91 -0.65
C ILE A 209 8.77 -6.18 0.64
N ASP A 210 9.72 -5.27 0.56
CA ASP A 210 10.25 -4.55 1.72
C ASP A 210 9.29 -3.47 2.22
N HIS A 211 8.84 -2.62 1.31
CA HIS A 211 7.92 -1.54 1.62
C HIS A 211 7.15 -1.04 0.40
N ILE A 212 6.12 -0.28 0.71
CA ILE A 212 5.27 0.43 -0.24
C ILE A 212 5.29 1.91 0.10
N GLY A 213 4.99 2.77 -0.89
CA GLY A 213 5.09 4.21 -0.71
C GLY A 213 3.90 4.98 -1.21
N TRP A 214 3.56 6.03 -0.46
CA TRP A 214 2.60 7.07 -0.86
C TRP A 214 3.30 8.40 -1.08
N ARG A 215 2.86 9.12 -2.12
CA ARG A 215 3.38 10.47 -2.38
C ARG A 215 2.73 11.48 -1.45
N SER A 216 3.54 12.29 -0.79
CA SER A 216 3.05 13.44 -0.05
C SER A 216 2.43 14.46 -1.00
N THR A 217 1.27 15.02 -0.63
CA THR A 217 0.56 16.08 -1.37
C THR A 217 0.90 17.48 -0.88
N ARG A 218 1.81 17.59 0.08
CA ARG A 218 2.32 18.82 0.70
C ARG A 218 3.77 18.60 1.15
N PRO A 219 4.49 19.62 1.69
CA PRO A 219 5.84 19.43 2.20
C PRO A 219 5.93 18.21 3.13
N LEU A 220 6.99 17.41 2.98
CA LEU A 220 7.11 16.13 3.69
C LEU A 220 7.08 16.30 5.21
N ASP A 221 7.77 17.33 5.72
CA ASP A 221 7.81 17.62 7.16
C ASP A 221 6.41 17.84 7.75
N ASP A 222 5.53 18.58 7.03
CA ASP A 222 4.14 18.82 7.43
C ASP A 222 3.33 17.53 7.42
N THR A 223 3.57 16.66 6.43
CA THR A 223 2.90 15.36 6.33
C THR A 223 3.32 14.45 7.48
N ILE A 224 4.60 14.37 7.76
CA ILE A 224 5.14 13.54 8.86
C ILE A 224 4.68 14.07 10.22
N ALA A 225 4.69 15.38 10.43
CA ALA A 225 4.15 15.98 11.66
C ALA A 225 2.67 15.63 11.87
N ALA A 226 1.86 15.68 10.81
CA ALA A 226 0.44 15.32 10.86
C ALA A 226 0.22 13.81 11.12
N LEU A 227 1.03 12.93 10.52
CA LEU A 227 0.97 11.49 10.79
C LEU A 227 1.35 11.19 12.24
N ARG A 228 2.41 11.84 12.75
CA ARG A 228 2.84 11.73 14.16
C ARG A 228 1.74 12.21 15.13
N ALA A 229 1.10 13.33 14.85
CA ALA A 229 -0.02 13.83 15.65
C ALA A 229 -1.24 12.87 15.66
N LYS A 230 -1.37 12.03 14.64
CA LYS A 230 -2.36 10.95 14.55
C LYS A 230 -1.87 9.61 15.16
N GLY A 231 -0.76 9.61 15.91
CA GLY A 231 -0.21 8.43 16.58
C GLY A 231 0.55 7.45 15.70
N VAL A 232 0.97 7.85 14.49
CA VAL A 232 1.81 7.01 13.62
C VAL A 232 3.26 7.05 14.12
N THR A 233 3.87 5.87 14.26
CA THR A 233 5.29 5.75 14.59
C THR A 233 6.15 6.07 13.37
N VAL A 234 6.95 7.12 13.46
CA VAL A 234 7.96 7.48 12.47
C VAL A 234 9.24 6.70 12.77
N THR A 235 9.68 5.88 11.83
CA THR A 235 10.86 5.01 11.99
C THR A 235 12.14 5.59 11.35
N SER A 236 11.99 6.60 10.50
CA SER A 236 13.08 7.39 9.94
C SER A 236 12.58 8.81 9.70
N GLU A 237 13.29 9.80 10.21
CA GLU A 237 12.95 11.21 9.99
C GLU A 237 13.08 11.60 8.51
N PRO A 238 12.36 12.67 8.07
CA PRO A 238 12.49 13.22 6.73
C PRO A 238 13.95 13.51 6.37
N ARG A 239 14.35 13.06 5.19
CA ARG A 239 15.72 13.29 4.68
C ARG A 239 15.75 13.34 3.15
N PRO A 240 16.69 14.11 2.57
CA PRO A 240 16.84 14.17 1.13
C PRO A 240 17.54 12.91 0.58
N LEU A 241 17.19 12.57 -0.66
CA LEU A 241 17.86 11.56 -1.48
C LEU A 241 18.06 12.12 -2.90
N PRO A 242 19.28 12.50 -3.28
CA PRO A 242 19.60 12.82 -4.66
C PRO A 242 19.42 11.58 -5.53
N LEU A 243 18.61 11.67 -6.59
CA LEU A 243 18.49 10.58 -7.56
C LEU A 243 19.67 10.65 -8.54
N PRO A 244 20.23 9.52 -8.98
CA PRO A 244 21.42 9.51 -9.86
C PRO A 244 21.23 10.32 -11.14
N ASN A 245 20.05 10.25 -11.75
CA ASN A 245 19.69 10.92 -13.01
C ASN A 245 18.37 11.70 -12.87
N GLY A 246 18.13 12.29 -11.70
CA GLY A 246 16.87 12.97 -11.40
C GLY A 246 17.01 14.05 -10.33
N PRO A 247 15.90 14.64 -9.90
CA PRO A 247 15.89 15.62 -8.83
C PRO A 247 16.21 14.96 -7.48
N THR A 248 16.51 15.78 -6.48
CA THR A 248 16.47 15.34 -5.09
C THR A 248 15.03 15.15 -4.65
N ILE A 249 14.74 13.98 -4.07
CA ILE A 249 13.47 13.69 -3.43
C ILE A 249 13.65 13.75 -1.91
N ASN A 250 12.57 13.92 -1.16
CA ASN A 250 12.57 13.80 0.28
C ASN A 250 11.73 12.59 0.68
N PHE A 251 12.17 11.82 1.66
CA PHE A 251 11.43 10.65 2.11
C PHE A 251 11.57 10.41 3.63
N SER A 252 10.61 9.68 4.16
CA SER A 252 10.54 9.26 5.56
C SER A 252 9.89 7.89 5.63
N TYR A 253 10.22 7.11 6.65
CA TYR A 253 9.55 5.83 6.90
C TYR A 253 8.66 5.90 8.13
N VAL A 254 7.50 5.26 8.01
CA VAL A 254 6.54 5.08 9.10
C VAL A 254 6.18 3.60 9.26
N LEU A 255 5.77 3.24 10.46
CA LEU A 255 5.27 1.90 10.75
C LEU A 255 3.76 1.86 10.48
N GLY A 256 3.36 1.00 9.57
CA GLY A 256 1.98 0.69 9.23
C GLY A 256 1.42 -0.49 10.03
N PRO A 257 0.18 -0.89 9.71
CA PRO A 257 -0.48 -2.02 10.36
C PRO A 257 0.33 -3.32 10.23
N ALA A 258 0.27 -4.14 11.28
CA ALA A 258 0.89 -5.47 11.32
C ALA A 258 2.40 -5.48 10.98
N GLY A 259 3.10 -4.36 11.14
CA GLY A 259 4.52 -4.24 10.81
C GLY A 259 4.81 -3.92 9.35
N ALA A 260 3.84 -3.45 8.58
CA ALA A 260 4.08 -2.94 7.23
C ALA A 260 5.00 -1.73 7.28
N ARG A 261 6.14 -1.78 6.58
CA ARG A 261 6.99 -0.62 6.38
C ARG A 261 6.39 0.24 5.27
N ILE A 262 6.20 1.52 5.54
CA ILE A 262 5.61 2.46 4.61
C ILE A 262 6.55 3.65 4.42
N GLU A 263 6.82 3.99 3.16
CA GLU A 263 7.53 5.20 2.81
C GLU A 263 6.55 6.32 2.48
N VAL A 264 6.82 7.51 3.00
CA VAL A 264 6.17 8.74 2.57
C VAL A 264 7.21 9.54 1.80
N VAL A 265 6.93 9.81 0.52
CA VAL A 265 7.88 10.45 -0.37
C VAL A 265 7.33 11.77 -0.94
N GLU A 266 8.14 12.80 -0.91
CA GLU A 266 7.91 14.04 -1.62
C GLU A 266 8.83 14.08 -2.86
N ARG A 267 8.24 14.38 -4.03
CA ARG A 267 8.95 14.45 -5.31
C ARG A 267 8.77 15.85 -5.91
N PRO A 268 9.57 16.83 -5.48
CA PRO A 268 9.45 18.19 -5.97
C PRO A 268 9.65 18.26 -7.49
N GLY A 269 8.74 18.95 -8.19
CA GLY A 269 8.85 19.18 -9.64
C GLY A 269 8.55 17.98 -10.53
N LEU A 270 8.34 16.78 -9.99
CA LEU A 270 7.94 15.61 -10.79
C LEU A 270 6.42 15.52 -10.92
N LYS A 271 5.94 15.39 -12.16
CA LYS A 271 4.54 15.09 -12.45
C LYS A 271 4.23 13.62 -12.17
N PRO A 272 2.93 13.25 -12.10
CA PRO A 272 2.52 11.85 -12.09
C PRO A 272 3.14 11.09 -13.27
N GLY A 273 3.69 9.89 -13.01
CA GLY A 273 4.31 9.08 -14.06
C GLY A 273 5.71 9.53 -14.50
N GLN A 274 6.28 10.50 -13.80
CA GLN A 274 7.66 10.97 -13.98
C GLN A 274 8.48 10.69 -12.73
#